data_1bb691b4069c0dd7e7115195efda6ed9
#
_entry.id   1bb691b4069c0dd7e7115195efda6ed9
#
_cell.length_a   1.000
_cell.length_b   1.000
_cell.length_c   1.000
_cell.angle_alpha   90.00
_cell.angle_beta   90.00
_cell.angle_gamma   90.00
#
_symmetry.space_group_name_H-M   'P 1'
#
loop_
_entity.id
_entity.type
_entity.pdbx_description
1 polymer ?
#
loop_
_entity_poly.entity_id
_entity_poly.type
_entity_poly.pdbx_seq_one_letter_code
_entity_poly.pdbx_strand_id
1 'polypeptide(L)'
;AVVADAFGSQDEWVASLRAGIAALLNALALDPAAARLCFVDVLAAGPRAAEARTAAMRTLEATLELTRGAAGDGTAPRALGMSMVGGLGEVLYQEIVGDRTAELPALLPELMYALVLPFAGRDAAERELTRPRRR
;
A
#
# COMPACT_ATOMS: atom_id res chain seq x y z
N ALA A 1 -13.98 15.81 -22.11
CA ALA A 1 -13.30 14.71 -22.81
C ALA A 1 -11.89 14.49 -22.26
N VAL A 2 -11.07 15.53 -22.20
CA VAL A 2 -9.68 15.45 -21.69
C VAL A 2 -9.64 15.10 -20.19
N VAL A 3 -10.62 15.51 -19.41
CA VAL A 3 -10.71 15.20 -17.98
C VAL A 3 -11.14 13.74 -17.76
N ALA A 4 -12.02 13.21 -18.58
CA ALA A 4 -12.44 11.79 -18.51
C ALA A 4 -11.29 10.85 -18.93
N ASP A 5 -10.47 11.25 -19.89
CA ASP A 5 -9.29 10.50 -20.31
C ASP A 5 -8.11 10.62 -19.30
N ALA A 6 -8.06 11.73 -18.57
CA ALA A 6 -7.05 11.95 -17.53
C ALA A 6 -7.36 11.17 -16.22
N PHE A 7 -8.62 10.86 -16.00
CA PHE A 7 -9.03 9.88 -15.00
C PHE A 7 -8.91 8.49 -15.62
N GLY A 8 -7.67 8.16 -15.94
CA GLY A 8 -7.34 6.88 -16.48
C GLY A 8 -8.17 5.81 -15.82
N SER A 9 -8.58 4.88 -16.59
CA SER A 9 -9.46 3.81 -16.19
C SER A 9 -9.07 3.30 -14.78
N GLN A 10 -10.00 2.74 -14.06
CA GLN A 10 -9.76 1.98 -12.82
C GLN A 10 -8.50 1.10 -12.93
N ASP A 11 -8.19 0.60 -14.13
CA ASP A 11 -7.01 -0.20 -14.42
C ASP A 11 -5.69 0.59 -14.31
N GLU A 12 -5.66 1.88 -14.65
CA GLU A 12 -4.47 2.72 -14.48
C GLU A 12 -4.20 3.03 -13.01
N TRP A 13 -5.25 3.27 -12.22
CA TRP A 13 -5.12 3.44 -10.78
C TRP A 13 -4.54 2.17 -10.13
N VAL A 14 -5.07 1.00 -10.47
CA VAL A 14 -4.60 -0.30 -9.97
C VAL A 14 -3.13 -0.53 -10.38
N ALA A 15 -2.76 -0.21 -11.61
CA ALA A 15 -1.38 -0.33 -12.09
C ALA A 15 -0.42 0.60 -11.35
N SER A 16 -0.83 1.83 -11.08
CA SER A 16 -0.03 2.81 -10.32
C SER A 16 0.12 2.38 -8.87
N LEU A 17 -0.95 1.91 -8.23
CA LEU A 17 -0.92 1.39 -6.87
C LEU A 17 0.04 0.19 -6.77
N ARG A 18 -0.05 -0.73 -7.72
CA ARG A 18 0.86 -1.88 -7.78
C ARG A 18 2.32 -1.46 -7.90
N ALA A 19 2.63 -0.53 -8.78
CA ALA A 19 4.00 -0.04 -8.96
C ALA A 19 4.54 0.55 -7.64
N GLY A 20 3.72 1.33 -6.92
CA GLY A 20 4.08 1.91 -5.63
C GLY A 20 4.30 0.86 -4.55
N ILE A 21 3.39 -0.09 -4.41
CA ILE A 21 3.51 -1.18 -3.41
C ILE A 21 4.71 -2.08 -3.75
N ALA A 22 4.90 -2.45 -5.02
CA ALA A 22 6.06 -3.24 -5.44
C ALA A 22 7.38 -2.53 -5.12
N ALA A 23 7.48 -1.23 -5.38
CA ALA A 23 8.66 -0.43 -5.06
C ALA A 23 8.93 -0.41 -3.54
N LEU A 24 7.88 -0.23 -2.72
CA LEU A 24 7.99 -0.27 -1.27
C LEU A 24 8.50 -1.64 -0.77
N LEU A 25 7.87 -2.73 -1.20
CA LEU A 25 8.24 -4.08 -0.77
C LEU A 25 9.68 -4.44 -1.18
N ASN A 26 10.09 -4.08 -2.39
CA ASN A 26 11.45 -4.30 -2.86
C ASN A 26 12.47 -3.46 -2.08
N ALA A 27 12.18 -2.20 -1.81
CA ALA A 27 13.06 -1.33 -1.02
C ALA A 27 13.28 -1.86 0.40
N LEU A 28 12.20 -2.32 1.06
CA LEU A 28 12.28 -2.91 2.40
C LEU A 28 13.07 -4.24 2.39
N ALA A 29 12.87 -5.06 1.37
CA ALA A 29 13.59 -6.34 1.24
C ALA A 29 15.10 -6.16 0.98
N LEU A 30 15.50 -5.06 0.31
CA LEU A 30 16.90 -4.73 0.04
C LEU A 30 17.66 -4.23 1.27
N ASP A 31 16.97 -3.61 2.22
CA ASP A 31 17.57 -3.10 3.45
C ASP A 31 16.74 -3.49 4.68
N PRO A 32 16.90 -4.73 5.18
CA PRO A 32 16.19 -5.22 6.36
C PRO A 32 16.43 -4.39 7.63
N ALA A 33 17.61 -3.78 7.76
CA ALA A 33 17.93 -2.94 8.92
C ALA A 33 17.11 -1.65 8.91
N ALA A 34 17.01 -0.99 7.76
CA ALA A 34 16.15 0.18 7.58
C ALA A 34 14.67 -0.19 7.73
N ALA A 35 14.24 -1.32 7.20
CA ALA A 35 12.87 -1.82 7.38
C ALA A 35 12.53 -2.00 8.85
N ARG A 36 13.41 -2.64 9.63
CA ARG A 36 13.23 -2.82 11.08
C ARG A 36 13.17 -1.48 11.82
N LEU A 37 14.09 -0.57 11.49
CA LEU A 37 14.09 0.77 12.09
C LEU A 37 12.77 1.50 11.85
N CYS A 38 12.27 1.50 10.62
CA CYS A 38 11.06 2.23 10.23
C CYS A 38 9.76 1.63 10.78
N PHE A 39 9.67 0.31 10.89
CA PHE A 39 8.41 -0.37 11.23
C PHE A 39 8.36 -0.92 12.65
N VAL A 40 9.49 -1.25 13.24
CA VAL A 40 9.57 -1.88 14.56
C VAL A 40 10.17 -0.93 15.60
N ASP A 41 11.41 -0.52 15.41
CA ASP A 41 12.14 0.24 16.42
C ASP A 41 11.57 1.65 16.62
N VAL A 42 10.96 2.22 15.59
CA VAL A 42 10.26 3.51 15.67
C VAL A 42 9.17 3.55 16.75
N LEU A 43 8.54 2.42 17.03
CA LEU A 43 7.49 2.31 18.04
C LEU A 43 8.03 2.49 19.47
N ALA A 44 9.30 2.16 19.69
CA ALA A 44 9.99 2.29 20.97
C ALA A 44 10.89 3.54 21.06
N ALA A 45 11.04 4.29 19.97
CA ALA A 45 12.00 5.39 19.87
C ALA A 45 11.49 6.73 20.46
N GLY A 46 10.34 6.72 21.11
CA GLY A 46 9.79 7.87 21.83
C GLY A 46 8.81 8.75 21.00
N PRO A 47 8.30 9.85 21.60
CA PRO A 47 7.21 10.63 21.02
C PRO A 47 7.51 11.22 19.65
N ARG A 48 8.71 11.73 19.41
CA ARG A 48 9.09 12.31 18.11
C ARG A 48 9.08 11.28 16.97
N ALA A 49 9.52 10.07 17.25
CA ALA A 49 9.50 8.98 16.29
C ALA A 49 8.05 8.53 16.00
N ALA A 50 7.21 8.48 17.02
CA ALA A 50 5.79 8.20 16.89
C ALA A 50 5.07 9.26 16.05
N GLU A 51 5.39 10.55 16.24
CA GLU A 51 4.85 11.67 15.44
C GLU A 51 5.29 11.56 13.96
N ALA A 52 6.57 11.26 13.71
CA ALA A 52 7.10 11.07 12.36
C ALA A 52 6.42 9.90 11.64
N ARG A 53 6.20 8.78 12.35
CA ARG A 53 5.47 7.63 11.84
C ARG A 53 4.02 8.00 11.49
N THR A 54 3.34 8.70 12.39
CA THR A 54 1.97 9.16 12.17
C THR A 54 1.88 10.09 10.96
N ALA A 55 2.83 11.01 10.81
CA ALA A 55 2.90 11.91 9.65
C ALA A 55 3.11 11.14 8.34
N ALA A 56 4.00 10.14 8.33
CA ALA A 56 4.23 9.28 7.17
C ALA A 56 2.99 8.47 6.78
N MET A 57 2.28 7.93 7.76
CA MET A 57 1.02 7.20 7.53
C MET A 57 -0.07 8.10 6.96
N ARG A 58 -0.20 9.34 7.47
CA ARG A 58 -1.14 10.32 6.92
C ARG A 58 -0.82 10.73 5.49
N THR A 59 0.46 10.87 5.17
CA THR A 59 0.90 11.16 3.80
C THR A 59 0.55 10.03 2.85
N LEU A 60 0.76 8.78 3.27
CA LEU A 60 0.41 7.61 2.49
C LEU A 60 -1.11 7.50 2.29
N GLU A 61 -1.88 7.73 3.35
CA GLU A 61 -3.35 7.79 3.30
C GLU A 61 -3.84 8.86 2.33
N ALA A 62 -3.31 10.09 2.44
CA ALA A 62 -3.66 11.18 1.55
C ALA A 62 -3.32 10.89 0.09
N THR A 63 -2.18 10.25 -0.17
CA THR A 63 -1.78 9.82 -1.51
C THR A 63 -2.74 8.78 -2.07
N LEU A 64 -3.13 7.79 -1.26
CA LEU A 64 -4.12 6.78 -1.64
C LEU A 64 -5.48 7.43 -1.96
N GLU A 65 -5.92 8.37 -1.14
CA GLU A 65 -7.18 9.10 -1.36
C GLU A 65 -7.16 9.96 -2.63
N LEU A 66 -6.06 10.66 -2.90
CA LEU A 66 -5.92 11.47 -4.12
C LEU A 66 -5.93 10.60 -5.38
N THR A 67 -5.19 9.49 -5.37
CA THR A 67 -5.17 8.57 -6.51
C THR A 67 -6.51 7.87 -6.70
N ARG A 68 -7.19 7.53 -5.62
CA ARG A 68 -8.53 6.95 -5.66
C ARG A 68 -9.57 7.95 -6.15
N GLY A 69 -9.52 9.19 -5.67
CA GLY A 69 -10.41 10.27 -6.12
C GLY A 69 -10.30 10.52 -7.61
N ALA A 70 -9.12 10.33 -8.19
CA ALA A 70 -8.89 10.40 -9.62
C ALA A 70 -9.53 9.22 -10.40
N ALA A 71 -9.72 8.06 -9.77
CA ALA A 71 -10.23 6.84 -10.39
C ALA A 71 -11.71 6.52 -10.10
N GLY A 72 -12.36 7.26 -9.21
CA GLY A 72 -13.72 6.95 -8.75
C GLY A 72 -14.57 8.18 -8.39
N ASP A 73 -15.79 7.94 -7.91
CA ASP A 73 -16.76 8.97 -7.55
C ASP A 73 -16.49 9.67 -6.19
N GLY A 74 -15.43 9.30 -5.51
CA GLY A 74 -15.03 9.91 -4.23
C GLY A 74 -15.93 9.58 -3.03
N THR A 75 -16.86 8.64 -3.14
CA THR A 75 -17.87 8.35 -2.12
C THR A 75 -17.43 7.36 -1.03
N ALA A 76 -16.23 6.78 -1.11
CA ALA A 76 -15.79 5.80 -0.13
C ALA A 76 -15.60 6.42 1.26
N PRO A 77 -16.00 5.70 2.34
CA PRO A 77 -15.85 6.19 3.70
C PRO A 77 -14.39 6.51 4.04
N ARG A 78 -14.16 7.61 4.78
CA ARG A 78 -12.83 8.05 5.21
C ARG A 78 -12.06 6.97 5.98
N ALA A 79 -12.74 6.24 6.84
CA ALA A 79 -12.14 5.16 7.63
C ALA A 79 -11.55 4.01 6.77
N LEU A 80 -12.00 3.88 5.52
CA LEU A 80 -11.53 2.83 4.63
C LEU A 80 -10.05 3.01 4.27
N GLY A 81 -9.64 4.23 3.88
CA GLY A 81 -8.24 4.55 3.59
C GLY A 81 -7.33 4.29 4.79
N MET A 82 -7.74 4.76 5.97
CA MET A 82 -7.03 4.50 7.24
C MET A 82 -6.89 3.01 7.51
N SER A 83 -7.96 2.24 7.33
CA SER A 83 -7.96 0.79 7.54
C SER A 83 -7.04 0.07 6.57
N MET A 84 -6.99 0.50 5.30
CA MET A 84 -6.11 -0.07 4.28
C MET A 84 -4.64 0.19 4.61
N VAL A 85 -4.29 1.44 4.92
CA VAL A 85 -2.91 1.82 5.27
C VAL A 85 -2.48 1.16 6.58
N GLY A 86 -3.36 1.14 7.57
CA GLY A 86 -3.10 0.47 8.85
C GLY A 86 -2.91 -1.03 8.70
N GLY A 87 -3.76 -1.69 7.93
CA GLY A 87 -3.65 -3.13 7.63
C GLY A 87 -2.36 -3.48 6.88
N LEU A 88 -2.00 -2.69 5.87
CA LEU A 88 -0.72 -2.83 5.18
C LEU A 88 0.46 -2.71 6.15
N GLY A 89 0.44 -1.67 6.99
CA GLY A 89 1.49 -1.44 8.00
C GLY A 89 1.62 -2.60 8.98
N GLU A 90 0.49 -3.17 9.41
CA GLU A 90 0.49 -4.34 10.31
C GLU A 90 1.08 -5.59 9.64
N VAL A 91 0.71 -5.87 8.40
CA VAL A 91 1.29 -7.00 7.65
C VAL A 91 2.81 -6.83 7.53
N LEU A 92 3.28 -5.65 7.14
CA LEU A 92 4.72 -5.37 7.04
C LEU A 92 5.42 -5.53 8.40
N TYR A 93 4.83 -5.01 9.47
CA TYR A 93 5.34 -5.16 10.83
C TYR A 93 5.53 -6.63 11.22
N GLN A 94 4.50 -7.45 11.01
CA GLN A 94 4.53 -8.88 11.36
C GLN A 94 5.61 -9.64 10.57
N GLU A 95 5.75 -9.37 9.29
CA GLU A 95 6.77 -10.00 8.45
C GLU A 95 8.20 -9.58 8.87
N ILE A 96 8.40 -8.30 9.17
CA ILE A 96 9.70 -7.77 9.59
C ILE A 96 10.10 -8.31 10.97
N VAL A 97 9.18 -8.34 11.93
CA VAL A 97 9.41 -8.93 13.26
C VAL A 97 9.68 -10.43 13.17
N GLY A 98 9.03 -11.11 12.23
CA GLY A 98 9.23 -12.53 11.98
C GLY A 98 10.47 -12.89 11.17
N ASP A 99 11.38 -11.94 10.91
CA ASP A 99 12.60 -12.10 10.09
C ASP A 99 12.33 -12.59 8.65
N ARG A 100 11.17 -12.24 8.09
CA ARG A 100 10.78 -12.56 6.72
C ARG A 100 10.85 -11.36 5.77
N THR A 101 11.67 -10.37 6.08
CA THR A 101 11.79 -9.13 5.30
C THR A 101 12.18 -9.39 3.84
N ALA A 102 13.04 -10.37 3.59
CA ALA A 102 13.44 -10.75 2.23
C ALA A 102 12.29 -11.32 1.39
N GLU A 103 11.24 -11.81 2.02
CA GLU A 103 10.08 -12.43 1.38
C GLU A 103 8.96 -11.42 1.05
N LEU A 104 9.07 -10.17 1.52
CA LEU A 104 8.07 -9.12 1.32
C LEU A 104 7.60 -8.96 -0.13
N PRO A 105 8.49 -8.99 -1.15
CA PRO A 105 8.04 -8.89 -2.54
C PRO A 105 7.07 -9.99 -2.98
N ALA A 106 7.10 -11.15 -2.33
CA ALA A 106 6.18 -12.26 -2.62
C ALA A 106 4.74 -11.98 -2.19
N LEU A 107 4.52 -11.04 -1.27
CA LEU A 107 3.20 -10.65 -0.78
C LEU A 107 2.44 -9.70 -1.71
N LEU A 108 3.08 -9.19 -2.75
CA LEU A 108 2.47 -8.19 -3.64
C LEU A 108 1.07 -8.60 -4.15
N PRO A 109 0.84 -9.81 -4.66
CA PRO A 109 -0.49 -10.21 -5.15
C PRO A 109 -1.57 -10.14 -4.07
N GLU A 110 -1.28 -10.64 -2.88
CA GLU A 110 -2.24 -10.67 -1.76
C GLU A 110 -2.54 -9.27 -1.22
N LEU A 111 -1.51 -8.43 -1.09
CA LEU A 111 -1.67 -7.04 -0.67
C LEU A 111 -2.46 -6.25 -1.71
N MET A 112 -2.20 -6.44 -2.98
CA MET A 112 -2.97 -5.82 -4.05
C MET A 112 -4.42 -6.27 -4.04
N TYR A 113 -4.69 -7.56 -3.83
CA TYR A 113 -6.06 -8.05 -3.66
C TYR A 113 -6.79 -7.29 -2.55
N ALA A 114 -6.19 -7.20 -1.37
CA ALA A 114 -6.78 -6.51 -0.22
C ALA A 114 -7.02 -5.02 -0.46
N LEU A 115 -6.07 -4.34 -1.12
CA LEU A 115 -6.14 -2.91 -1.39
C LEU A 115 -7.12 -2.56 -2.53
N VAL A 116 -7.27 -3.42 -3.51
CA VAL A 116 -8.11 -3.20 -4.70
C VAL A 116 -9.57 -3.55 -4.43
N LEU A 117 -9.82 -4.61 -3.66
CA LEU A 117 -11.16 -5.17 -3.43
C LEU A 117 -12.19 -4.13 -3.02
N PRO A 118 -11.94 -3.24 -2.04
CA PRO A 118 -12.96 -2.29 -1.57
C PRO A 118 -13.31 -1.21 -2.58
N PHE A 119 -12.40 -0.90 -3.50
CA PHE A 119 -12.54 0.23 -4.42
C PHE A 119 -12.92 -0.18 -5.84
N ALA A 120 -12.41 -1.33 -6.30
CA ALA A 120 -12.53 -1.78 -7.68
C ALA A 120 -13.34 -3.07 -7.85
N GLY A 121 -13.76 -3.66 -6.74
CA GLY A 121 -14.57 -4.88 -6.72
C GLY A 121 -13.77 -6.18 -6.86
N ARG A 122 -14.49 -7.29 -6.74
CA ARG A 122 -13.92 -8.63 -6.68
C ARG A 122 -13.14 -9.00 -7.94
N ASP A 123 -13.68 -8.76 -9.10
CA ASP A 123 -13.05 -9.18 -10.37
C ASP A 123 -11.70 -8.51 -10.58
N ALA A 124 -11.61 -7.21 -10.26
CA ALA A 124 -10.35 -6.47 -10.31
C ALA A 124 -9.34 -7.00 -9.30
N ALA A 125 -9.79 -7.27 -8.08
CA ALA A 125 -8.94 -7.82 -7.02
C ALA A 125 -8.42 -9.23 -7.35
N GLU A 126 -9.27 -10.13 -7.86
CA GLU A 126 -8.88 -11.48 -8.24
C GLU A 126 -7.86 -11.50 -9.38
N ARG A 127 -7.93 -10.55 -10.31
CA ARG A 127 -6.90 -10.40 -11.36
C ARG A 127 -5.51 -10.14 -10.78
N GLU A 128 -5.43 -9.51 -9.61
CA GLU A 128 -4.15 -9.27 -8.94
C GLU A 128 -3.48 -10.56 -8.45
N LEU A 129 -4.26 -11.51 -7.95
CA LEU A 129 -3.77 -12.80 -7.47
C LEU A 129 -3.18 -13.68 -8.60
N THR A 130 -3.73 -13.54 -9.80
CA THR A 130 -3.36 -14.39 -10.96
C THR A 130 -2.34 -13.74 -11.89
N ARG A 131 -1.94 -12.50 -11.61
CA ARG A 131 -1.03 -11.76 -12.48
C ARG A 131 0.37 -12.36 -12.48
N PRO A 132 0.98 -12.62 -13.69
CA PRO A 132 2.33 -13.14 -13.76
C PRO A 132 3.33 -12.19 -13.08
N ARG A 133 4.24 -12.75 -12.29
CA ARG A 133 5.38 -11.99 -11.75
C ARG A 133 6.27 -11.56 -12.92
N ARG A 134 6.43 -10.27 -13.14
CA ARG A 134 7.51 -9.80 -14.00
C ARG A 134 8.84 -10.14 -13.30
N ARG A 135 9.66 -10.92 -14.01
CA ARG A 135 11.04 -11.18 -13.61
C ARG A 135 11.86 -9.90 -13.68
#